data_447e2ed12576a54eab0f4896b16f2584
#
_entry.id   447e2ed12576a54eab0f4896b16f2584
#
_cell.length_a   1.000
_cell.length_b   1.000
_cell.length_c   1.000
_cell.angle_alpha   90.00
_cell.angle_beta   90.00
_cell.angle_gamma   90.00
#
_symmetry.space_group_name_H-M   'P 1'
#
loop_
_entity.id
_entity.type
_entity.pdbx_description
1 polymer ?
#
loop_
_entity_poly.entity_id
_entity_poly.type
_entity_poly.pdbx_seq_one_letter_code
_entity_poly.pdbx_strand_id
1 'polypeptide(L)'
;MAQADTESRSLARAALSLRCLPFRRGFYEAVGANPLSSEELARQDDPAFPLTFVPLSSERAEDHFLWLIRLGVLRREVDGQGLTERVRLTPMGRQVLRRWPSEIPRAGRRDRILEALRRHRPRL
;
A
#
# COMPACT_ATOMS: atom_id res chain seq x y z
N MET A 1 14.83 -23.42 -0.92
CA MET A 1 15.71 -22.49 -1.61
C MET A 1 14.99 -21.67 -2.67
N ALA A 2 14.33 -22.29 -3.65
CA ALA A 2 13.54 -21.55 -4.64
C ALA A 2 12.44 -20.72 -3.98
N GLN A 3 11.83 -21.22 -2.92
CA GLN A 3 10.79 -20.51 -2.18
C GLN A 3 11.33 -19.27 -1.47
N ALA A 4 12.52 -19.37 -0.88
CA ALA A 4 13.16 -18.20 -0.22
C ALA A 4 13.49 -17.10 -1.22
N ASP A 5 13.94 -17.47 -2.43
CA ASP A 5 14.21 -16.51 -3.50
C ASP A 5 12.92 -15.84 -3.98
N THR A 6 11.82 -16.61 -4.09
CA THR A 6 10.52 -16.07 -4.48
C THR A 6 10.00 -15.10 -3.43
N GLU A 7 10.12 -15.43 -2.14
CA GLU A 7 9.73 -14.54 -1.06
C GLU A 7 10.55 -13.25 -1.06
N SER A 8 11.87 -13.36 -1.26
CA SER A 8 12.75 -12.19 -1.35
C SER A 8 12.37 -11.29 -2.51
N ARG A 9 12.04 -11.86 -3.66
CA ARG A 9 11.61 -11.09 -4.84
C ARG A 9 10.28 -10.40 -4.58
N SER A 10 9.34 -11.09 -3.94
CA SER A 10 8.03 -10.52 -3.60
C SER A 10 8.17 -9.36 -2.63
N LEU A 11 9.02 -9.51 -1.62
CA LEU A 11 9.30 -8.44 -0.65
C LEU A 11 9.98 -7.25 -1.31
N ALA A 12 10.94 -7.50 -2.20
CA ALA A 12 11.65 -6.43 -2.91
C ALA A 12 10.70 -5.67 -3.83
N ARG A 13 9.82 -6.37 -4.54
CA ARG A 13 8.81 -5.76 -5.41
C ARG A 13 7.85 -4.90 -4.60
N ALA A 14 7.36 -5.43 -3.47
CA ALA A 14 6.46 -4.70 -2.60
C ALA A 14 7.16 -3.45 -2.04
N ALA A 15 8.41 -3.59 -1.60
CA ALA A 15 9.16 -2.45 -1.08
C ALA A 15 9.31 -1.34 -2.12
N LEU A 16 9.61 -1.69 -3.36
CA LEU A 16 9.71 -0.71 -4.44
C LEU A 16 8.37 -0.01 -4.67
N SER A 17 7.27 -0.78 -4.71
CA SER A 17 5.93 -0.21 -4.88
C SER A 17 5.58 0.75 -3.74
N LEU A 18 5.88 0.40 -2.49
CA LEU A 18 5.61 1.29 -1.37
C LEU A 18 6.40 2.61 -1.47
N ARG A 19 7.61 2.56 -2.01
CA ARG A 19 8.41 3.77 -2.23
C ARG A 19 7.88 4.64 -3.37
N CYS A 20 7.11 4.06 -4.28
CA CYS A 20 6.56 4.75 -5.44
C CYS A 20 5.14 5.26 -5.21
N LEU A 21 4.40 4.65 -4.31
CA LEU A 21 3.01 5.01 -4.03
C LEU A 21 2.93 6.23 -3.10
N PRO A 22 1.79 6.94 -3.12
CA PRO A 22 1.67 8.19 -2.35
C PRO A 22 1.37 7.99 -0.87
N PHE A 23 1.37 6.77 -0.36
CA PHE A 23 1.08 6.51 1.05
C PHE A 23 2.33 6.66 1.91
N ARG A 24 2.17 7.37 3.02
CA ARG A 24 3.22 7.50 4.03
C ARG A 24 3.22 6.27 4.94
N ARG A 25 4.29 6.10 5.70
CA ARG A 25 4.37 5.01 6.68
C ARG A 25 3.18 5.01 7.64
N GLY A 26 2.71 6.19 8.04
CA GLY A 26 1.56 6.33 8.93
C GLY A 26 0.28 5.69 8.42
N PHE A 27 0.08 5.66 7.10
CA PHE A 27 -1.05 4.96 6.52
C PHE A 27 -1.00 3.46 6.82
N TYR A 28 0.16 2.85 6.59
CA TYR A 28 0.32 1.40 6.81
C TYR A 28 0.21 1.05 8.29
N GLU A 29 0.73 1.91 9.16
CA GLU A 29 0.55 1.73 10.61
C GLU A 29 -0.92 1.84 11.00
N ALA A 30 -1.65 2.79 10.41
CA ALA A 30 -3.07 2.97 10.68
C ALA A 30 -3.88 1.73 10.29
N VAL A 31 -3.67 1.18 9.09
CA VAL A 31 -4.39 -0.02 8.65
C VAL A 31 -3.88 -1.29 9.33
N GLY A 32 -2.72 -1.21 9.95
CA GLY A 32 -2.22 -2.28 10.83
C GLY A 32 -2.95 -2.32 12.17
N ALA A 33 -3.46 -1.18 12.62
CA ALA A 33 -4.21 -1.07 13.87
C ALA A 33 -5.71 -1.23 13.67
N ASN A 34 -6.27 -0.58 12.65
CA ASN A 34 -7.71 -0.60 12.37
C ASN A 34 -7.94 -0.56 10.86
N PRO A 35 -8.95 -1.26 10.35
CA PRO A 35 -9.23 -1.23 8.92
C PRO A 35 -9.74 0.15 8.47
N LEU A 36 -9.39 0.54 7.24
CA LEU A 36 -9.81 1.80 6.63
C LEU A 36 -10.34 1.55 5.23
N SER A 37 -11.39 2.28 4.85
CA SER A 37 -11.83 2.32 3.46
C SER A 37 -11.16 3.48 2.72
N SER A 38 -11.23 3.46 1.40
CA SER A 38 -10.74 4.55 0.57
C SER A 38 -11.47 5.87 0.85
N GLU A 39 -12.77 5.78 1.14
CA GLU A 39 -13.57 6.96 1.48
C GLU A 39 -13.15 7.54 2.83
N GLU A 40 -12.93 6.68 3.82
CA GLU A 40 -12.46 7.12 5.13
C GLU A 40 -11.09 7.79 5.01
N LEU A 41 -10.20 7.20 4.22
CA LEU A 41 -8.88 7.78 3.98
C LEU A 41 -8.97 9.16 3.32
N ALA A 42 -9.82 9.29 2.29
CA ALA A 42 -9.99 10.55 1.57
C ALA A 42 -10.54 11.66 2.47
N ARG A 43 -11.32 11.31 3.50
CA ARG A 43 -11.86 12.27 4.46
C ARG A 43 -10.92 12.60 5.61
N GLN A 44 -9.87 11.82 5.81
CA GLN A 44 -8.88 12.12 6.83
C GLN A 44 -8.03 13.31 6.40
N ASP A 45 -8.24 14.43 7.05
CA ASP A 45 -7.55 15.67 6.73
C ASP A 45 -6.93 16.21 8.01
N ASP A 46 -6.00 15.46 8.58
CA ASP A 46 -5.22 15.92 9.71
C ASP A 46 -3.85 16.40 9.20
N PRO A 47 -3.65 17.72 9.08
CA PRO A 47 -2.38 18.24 8.56
C PRO A 47 -1.19 17.96 9.47
N ALA A 48 -1.43 17.64 10.74
CA ALA A 48 -0.35 17.29 11.68
C ALA A 48 0.17 15.87 11.45
N PHE A 49 -0.70 14.97 10.99
CA PHE A 49 -0.34 13.57 10.77
C PHE A 49 -0.91 13.06 9.45
N PRO A 50 -0.40 13.58 8.33
CA PRO A 50 -0.92 13.16 7.01
C PRO A 50 -0.57 11.71 6.74
N LEU A 51 -1.51 10.97 6.14
CA LEU A 51 -1.32 9.57 5.77
C LEU A 51 -0.81 9.40 4.34
N THR A 52 -0.86 10.47 3.56
CA THR A 52 -0.40 10.45 2.16
C THR A 52 0.51 11.64 1.92
N PHE A 53 1.40 11.51 0.92
CA PHE A 53 2.29 12.62 0.52
C PHE A 53 1.55 13.69 -0.28
N VAL A 54 0.44 13.32 -0.91
CA VAL A 54 -0.39 14.21 -1.70
C VAL A 54 -1.84 13.89 -1.42
N PRO A 55 -2.78 14.86 -1.59
CA PRO A 55 -4.20 14.56 -1.45
C PRO A 55 -4.65 13.51 -2.47
N LEU A 56 -5.49 12.59 -2.02
CA LEU A 56 -6.02 11.52 -2.87
C LEU A 56 -7.55 11.53 -2.83
N SER A 57 -8.17 11.37 -4.01
CA SER A 57 -9.59 11.07 -4.08
C SER A 57 -9.82 9.63 -3.61
N SER A 58 -11.06 9.32 -3.21
CA SER A 58 -11.40 7.95 -2.83
C SER A 58 -11.18 6.97 -3.99
N GLU A 59 -11.45 7.40 -5.22
CA GLU A 59 -11.26 6.56 -6.41
C GLU A 59 -9.79 6.21 -6.62
N ARG A 60 -8.89 7.18 -6.50
CA ARG A 60 -7.46 6.95 -6.64
C ARG A 60 -6.92 6.10 -5.50
N ALA A 61 -7.39 6.36 -4.29
CA ALA A 61 -7.00 5.54 -3.13
C ALA A 61 -7.41 4.08 -3.36
N GLU A 62 -8.63 3.85 -3.86
CA GLU A 62 -9.12 2.50 -4.14
C GLU A 62 -8.27 1.80 -5.21
N ASP A 63 -7.88 2.50 -6.26
CA ASP A 63 -7.01 1.94 -7.29
C ASP A 63 -5.68 1.48 -6.69
N HIS A 64 -5.10 2.27 -5.81
CA HIS A 64 -3.86 1.90 -5.14
C HIS A 64 -4.08 0.74 -4.16
N PHE A 65 -5.22 0.69 -3.48
CA PHE A 65 -5.56 -0.43 -2.59
C PHE A 65 -5.60 -1.73 -3.38
N LEU A 66 -6.23 -1.74 -4.54
CA LEU A 66 -6.31 -2.93 -5.39
C LEU A 66 -4.93 -3.43 -5.79
N TRP A 67 -4.02 -2.53 -6.11
CA TRP A 67 -2.64 -2.88 -6.43
C TRP A 67 -1.92 -3.48 -5.22
N LEU A 68 -2.06 -2.86 -4.05
CA LEU A 68 -1.43 -3.35 -2.82
C LEU A 68 -2.02 -4.69 -2.36
N ILE A 69 -3.29 -4.94 -2.62
CA ILE A 69 -3.91 -6.24 -2.37
C ILE A 69 -3.27 -7.30 -3.28
N ARG A 70 -3.08 -6.98 -4.56
CA ARG A 70 -2.41 -7.88 -5.50
C ARG A 70 -0.99 -8.23 -5.06
N LEU A 71 -0.28 -7.26 -4.53
CA LEU A 71 1.09 -7.47 -4.05
C LEU A 71 1.14 -8.24 -2.74
N GLY A 72 0.02 -8.39 -2.04
CA GLY A 72 -0.04 -9.07 -0.76
C GLY A 72 0.24 -8.18 0.44
N VAL A 73 0.31 -6.86 0.24
CA VAL A 73 0.57 -5.89 1.32
C VAL A 73 -0.68 -5.58 2.12
N LEU A 74 -1.82 -5.49 1.44
CA LEU A 74 -3.13 -5.24 2.05
C LEU A 74 -4.07 -6.40 1.76
N ARG A 75 -5.11 -6.51 2.58
CA ARG A 75 -6.22 -7.42 2.34
C ARG A 75 -7.52 -6.74 2.76
N ARG A 76 -8.64 -7.21 2.22
CA ARG A 76 -9.95 -6.69 2.62
C ARG A 76 -10.32 -7.19 4.01
N GLU A 77 -10.93 -6.31 4.78
CA GLU A 77 -11.54 -6.69 6.05
C GLU A 77 -12.76 -7.55 5.79
N VAL A 78 -12.92 -8.61 6.59
CA VAL A 78 -14.09 -9.48 6.53
C VAL A 78 -14.92 -9.25 7.78
N ASP A 79 -16.21 -9.00 7.61
CA ASP A 79 -17.16 -8.92 8.72
C ASP A 79 -18.15 -10.08 8.61
N GLY A 80 -19.22 -10.06 9.41
CA GLY A 80 -20.22 -11.12 9.43
C GLY A 80 -20.98 -11.29 8.12
N GLN A 81 -20.86 -10.35 7.18
CA GLN A 81 -21.55 -10.39 5.91
C GLN A 81 -20.62 -10.60 4.72
N GLY A 82 -19.33 -10.79 4.96
CA GLY A 82 -18.33 -11.05 3.94
C GLY A 82 -17.30 -9.94 3.82
N LEU A 83 -16.75 -9.77 2.61
CA LEU A 83 -15.72 -8.77 2.35
C LEU A 83 -16.28 -7.35 2.43
N THR A 84 -15.53 -6.45 3.06
CA THR A 84 -15.88 -5.04 3.11
C THR A 84 -14.94 -4.23 2.22
N GLU A 85 -15.21 -2.94 2.08
CA GLU A 85 -14.35 -2.00 1.35
C GLU A 85 -13.12 -1.58 2.16
N ARG A 86 -13.08 -1.93 3.44
CA ARG A 86 -11.97 -1.59 4.31
C ARG A 86 -10.80 -2.52 4.09
N VAL A 87 -9.59 -1.99 4.25
CA VAL A 87 -8.36 -2.78 4.08
C VAL A 87 -7.59 -2.87 5.39
N ARG A 88 -6.87 -3.98 5.54
CA ARG A 88 -5.95 -4.23 6.65
C ARG A 88 -4.57 -4.52 6.11
N LEU A 89 -3.57 -4.26 6.94
CA LEU A 89 -2.19 -4.62 6.65
C LEU A 89 -1.99 -6.13 6.86
N THR A 90 -1.34 -6.78 5.89
CA THR A 90 -1.03 -8.21 5.99
C THR A 90 0.28 -8.41 6.77
N PRO A 91 0.57 -9.67 7.21
CA PRO A 91 1.89 -9.96 7.78
C PRO A 91 3.05 -9.63 6.84
N MET A 92 2.88 -9.88 5.55
CA MET A 92 3.88 -9.52 4.54
C MET A 92 4.08 -8.00 4.49
N GLY A 93 2.98 -7.24 4.54
CA GLY A 93 3.06 -5.78 4.59
C GLY A 93 3.82 -5.28 5.81
N ARG A 94 3.60 -5.89 6.97
CA ARG A 94 4.34 -5.55 8.19
C ARG A 94 5.84 -5.84 8.02
N GLN A 95 6.16 -6.96 7.39
CA GLN A 95 7.55 -7.35 7.15
C GLN A 95 8.26 -6.34 6.24
N VAL A 96 7.58 -5.85 5.20
CA VAL A 96 8.14 -4.84 4.30
C VAL A 96 8.42 -3.55 5.06
N LEU A 97 7.49 -3.12 5.92
CA LEU A 97 7.66 -1.89 6.69
C LEU A 97 8.86 -1.91 7.63
N ARG A 98 9.28 -3.08 8.09
CA ARG A 98 10.44 -3.20 8.98
C ARG A 98 11.74 -2.77 8.33
N ARG A 99 11.78 -2.64 7.01
CA ARG A 99 12.95 -2.12 6.29
C ARG A 99 13.25 -0.68 6.66
N TRP A 100 12.23 0.08 7.09
CA TRP A 100 12.37 1.50 7.35
C TRP A 100 11.96 1.81 8.78
N PRO A 101 12.91 2.27 9.62
CA PRO A 101 12.60 2.59 11.02
C PRO A 101 11.78 3.87 11.18
N SER A 102 11.73 4.70 10.15
CA SER A 102 10.96 5.95 10.14
C SER A 102 10.15 6.03 8.86
N GLU A 103 10.06 7.17 8.22
CA GLU A 103 9.27 7.35 7.01
C GLU A 103 9.81 6.51 5.84
N ILE A 104 8.90 6.08 4.96
CA ILE A 104 9.24 5.35 3.73
C ILE A 104 9.99 6.32 2.80
N PRO A 105 11.21 5.96 2.36
CA PRO A 105 11.95 6.83 1.45
C PRO A 105 11.31 6.83 0.06
N ARG A 106 10.97 8.01 -0.45
CA ARG A 106 10.36 8.14 -1.77
C ARG A 106 11.34 7.69 -2.85
N ALA A 107 10.85 6.91 -3.79
CA ALA A 107 11.62 6.53 -4.97
C ALA A 107 11.82 7.74 -5.89
N GLY A 108 12.85 7.69 -6.71
CA GLY A 108 13.11 8.72 -7.70
C GLY A 108 11.98 8.81 -8.73
N ARG A 109 11.92 9.93 -9.42
CA ARG A 109 10.86 10.19 -10.41
C ARG A 109 10.80 9.12 -11.49
N ARG A 110 11.96 8.66 -11.97
CA ARG A 110 12.03 7.61 -12.97
C ARG A 110 11.40 6.32 -12.50
N ASP A 111 11.74 5.89 -11.28
CA ASP A 111 11.20 4.67 -10.71
C ASP A 111 9.69 4.77 -10.49
N ARG A 112 9.20 5.95 -10.10
CA ARG A 112 7.75 6.17 -9.92
C ARG A 112 7.00 6.07 -11.24
N ILE A 113 7.58 6.60 -12.33
CA ILE A 113 6.98 6.52 -13.66
C ILE A 113 6.94 5.07 -14.14
N LEU A 114 8.04 4.34 -13.99
CA LEU A 114 8.10 2.93 -14.39
C LEU A 114 7.12 2.08 -13.60
N GLU A 115 6.99 2.32 -12.30
CA GLU A 115 6.03 1.60 -11.46
C GLU A 115 4.60 1.90 -11.88
N ALA A 116 4.28 3.16 -12.19
CA ALA A 116 2.95 3.54 -12.66
C ALA A 116 2.61 2.82 -13.96
N LEU A 117 3.56 2.73 -14.88
CA LEU A 117 3.36 2.01 -16.13
C LEU A 117 3.11 0.52 -15.90
N ARG A 118 3.81 -0.10 -14.96
CA ARG A 118 3.58 -1.50 -14.62
C ARG A 118 2.19 -1.74 -14.04
N ARG A 119 1.73 -0.84 -13.16
CA ARG A 119 0.41 -0.96 -12.55
C ARG A 119 -0.72 -0.85 -13.57
N HIS A 120 -0.54 -0.03 -14.58
CA HIS A 120 -1.56 0.24 -15.59
C HIS A 120 -1.33 -0.56 -16.88
N ARG A 121 -0.36 -1.48 -16.87
CA ARG A 121 -0.10 -2.31 -18.03
C ARG A 121 -1.29 -3.23 -18.29
N PRO A 122 -1.86 -3.21 -19.52
CA PRO A 122 -2.97 -4.10 -19.82
C PRO A 122 -2.51 -5.56 -19.75
N ARG A 123 -3.38 -6.41 -19.23
CA ARG A 123 -3.14 -7.84 -19.23
C ARG A 123 -3.47 -8.39 -20.60
N LEU A 124 -2.47 -8.94 -21.22
CA LEU A 124 -2.64 -9.63 -22.51
C LEU A 124 -2.72 -11.13 -22.27
#